data_53354f1d66c39ad49e56d888f64dd670
#
_entry.id   53354f1d66c39ad49e56d888f64dd670
#
_cell.length_a   1.000
_cell.length_b   1.000
_cell.length_c   1.000
_cell.angle_alpha   90.00
_cell.angle_beta   90.00
_cell.angle_gamma   90.00
#
_symmetry.space_group_name_H-M   'P 1'
#
loop_
_entity.id
_entity.type
_entity.pdbx_description
1 polymer ?
#
loop_
_entity_poly.entity_id
_entity_poly.type
_entity_poly.pdbx_seq_one_letter_code
_entity_poly.pdbx_strand_id
1 'polypeptide(L)'
;LSPVTTTQDAALGAESIARLTERAQFVRTETVRLIAIAKTGHYASTFSCAEIFAALYYDVMNLRAGDPNWPDRDRFLMGKGHAAVGLYPILADWGFFDPSLLDEYTRLGNPLGDHPDMTQVPGVDFSSGSLGHALSVAVGMQHAARVQEQDFHTFVLLGDGELQEGQVWEAALNAAHYKLRNLVAIVDRNQYSLDGKVDDVLGIEPLTDKWRAFGWNCVEVDGHDVKALTEVLRAVKSNPDEQRPTVVIAHTVKGKGIDYMETEVGWHLGWLDAEDEKDAYAELAGGLK
;
A
#
# COMPACT_ATOMS: atom_id res chain seq x y z
N LEU A 1 8.49 8.75 22.09
CA LEU A 1 7.64 7.64 21.69
C LEU A 1 8.38 6.34 22.00
N SER A 2 7.77 5.42 22.74
CA SER A 2 8.37 4.13 23.11
C SER A 2 8.50 3.24 21.87
N PRO A 3 9.60 2.44 21.73
CA PRO A 3 9.75 1.54 20.62
C PRO A 3 8.66 0.47 20.66
N VAL A 4 7.90 0.35 19.58
CA VAL A 4 6.89 -0.69 19.40
C VAL A 4 7.61 -2.01 19.14
N THR A 5 7.66 -2.87 20.15
CA THR A 5 8.07 -4.27 19.99
C THR A 5 6.81 -5.04 19.57
N THR A 6 6.75 -5.48 18.32
CA THR A 6 5.65 -6.31 17.82
C THR A 6 5.75 -7.71 18.40
N THR A 7 4.86 -8.06 19.33
CA THR A 7 4.59 -9.44 19.73
C THR A 7 3.51 -9.99 18.81
N GLN A 8 3.90 -10.81 17.83
CA GLN A 8 3.05 -11.29 16.72
C GLN A 8 2.01 -12.38 17.10
N ASP A 9 1.97 -12.89 18.33
CA ASP A 9 1.17 -14.09 18.68
C ASP A 9 -0.16 -13.84 19.39
N ALA A 10 -0.56 -12.58 19.63
CA ALA A 10 -1.83 -12.28 20.28
C ALA A 10 -2.89 -11.83 19.27
N ALA A 11 -4.13 -12.32 19.44
CA ALA A 11 -5.27 -11.79 18.70
C ALA A 11 -5.34 -10.25 18.82
N LEU A 12 -5.70 -9.56 17.72
CA LEU A 12 -5.82 -8.10 17.72
C LEU A 12 -6.86 -7.64 18.76
N GLY A 13 -6.38 -7.02 19.84
CA GLY A 13 -7.24 -6.41 20.85
C GLY A 13 -7.89 -5.11 20.36
N ALA A 14 -8.95 -4.68 21.05
CA ALA A 14 -9.69 -3.45 20.71
C ALA A 14 -8.77 -2.21 20.63
N GLU A 15 -7.77 -2.09 21.48
CA GLU A 15 -6.80 -0.99 21.48
C GLU A 15 -5.93 -0.98 20.22
N SER A 16 -5.45 -2.16 19.76
CA SER A 16 -4.69 -2.28 18.52
C SER A 16 -5.54 -1.92 17.31
N ILE A 17 -6.80 -2.37 17.28
CA ILE A 17 -7.74 -2.03 16.21
C ILE A 17 -7.98 -0.52 16.17
N ALA A 18 -8.27 0.11 17.31
CA ALA A 18 -8.48 1.56 17.39
C ALA A 18 -7.25 2.33 16.91
N ARG A 19 -6.04 1.93 17.30
CA ARG A 19 -4.78 2.53 16.85
C ARG A 19 -4.61 2.40 15.34
N LEU A 20 -4.86 1.24 14.77
CA LEU A 20 -4.73 1.03 13.31
C LEU A 20 -5.77 1.82 12.52
N THR A 21 -6.99 1.93 13.04
CA THR A 21 -8.04 2.79 12.47
C THR A 21 -7.60 4.25 12.47
N GLU A 22 -7.05 4.73 13.60
CA GLU A 22 -6.48 6.08 13.70
C GLU A 22 -5.34 6.31 12.69
N ARG A 23 -4.49 5.30 12.46
CA ARG A 23 -3.41 5.38 11.47
C ARG A 23 -3.91 5.42 10.04
N ALA A 24 -4.95 4.67 9.69
CA ALA A 24 -5.58 4.78 8.38
C ALA A 24 -6.22 6.16 8.18
N GLN A 25 -6.86 6.70 9.23
CA GLN A 25 -7.40 8.05 9.22
C GLN A 25 -6.30 9.11 9.06
N PHE A 26 -5.17 8.96 9.75
CA PHE A 26 -3.99 9.81 9.61
C PHE A 26 -3.50 9.86 8.16
N VAL A 27 -3.43 8.70 7.46
CA VAL A 27 -3.05 8.64 6.05
C VAL A 27 -3.98 9.50 5.18
N ARG A 28 -5.30 9.39 5.37
CA ARG A 28 -6.29 10.18 4.61
C ARG A 28 -6.16 11.67 4.90
N THR A 29 -6.06 12.04 6.17
CA THR A 29 -5.94 13.44 6.59
C THR A 29 -4.68 14.11 6.03
N GLU A 30 -3.53 13.42 6.14
CA GLU A 30 -2.27 13.92 5.59
C GLU A 30 -2.29 13.97 4.05
N THR A 31 -2.97 13.02 3.39
CA THR A 31 -3.17 13.07 1.94
C THR A 31 -3.89 14.35 1.52
N VAL A 32 -4.98 14.73 2.22
CA VAL A 32 -5.68 16.00 1.96
C VAL A 32 -4.72 17.18 2.14
N ARG A 33 -3.98 17.23 3.25
CA ARG A 33 -3.03 18.31 3.54
C ARG A 33 -1.95 18.45 2.45
N LEU A 34 -1.33 17.35 2.07
CA LEU A 34 -0.22 17.37 1.10
C LEU A 34 -0.67 17.75 -0.30
N ILE A 35 -1.82 17.24 -0.74
CA ILE A 35 -2.38 17.61 -2.04
C ILE A 35 -2.82 19.08 -2.06
N ALA A 36 -3.29 19.63 -0.93
CA ALA A 36 -3.58 21.06 -0.80
C ALA A 36 -2.32 21.93 -0.98
N ILE A 37 -1.15 21.46 -0.50
CA ILE A 37 0.15 22.11 -0.72
C ILE A 37 0.58 22.02 -2.20
N ALA A 38 0.50 20.83 -2.78
CA ALA A 38 0.93 20.54 -4.14
C ALA A 38 0.02 21.15 -5.23
N LYS A 39 -1.27 21.36 -4.93
CA LYS A 39 -2.34 21.71 -5.88
C LYS A 39 -2.51 20.67 -7.01
N THR A 40 -2.11 19.44 -6.74
CA THR A 40 -2.29 18.27 -7.60
C THR A 40 -2.00 17.00 -6.80
N GLY A 41 -2.66 15.89 -7.11
CA GLY A 41 -2.37 14.60 -6.48
C GLY A 41 -3.52 13.60 -6.61
N HIS A 42 -3.29 12.41 -6.06
CA HIS A 42 -4.14 11.25 -6.23
C HIS A 42 -4.87 10.89 -4.92
N TYR A 43 -6.02 11.54 -4.66
CA TYR A 43 -6.83 11.26 -3.45
C TYR A 43 -7.38 9.85 -3.43
N ALA A 44 -8.24 9.54 -4.41
CA ALA A 44 -9.10 8.37 -4.36
C ALA A 44 -8.33 7.04 -4.33
N SER A 45 -7.21 6.97 -5.05
CA SER A 45 -6.36 5.78 -5.06
C SER A 45 -5.49 5.63 -3.80
N THR A 46 -5.26 6.70 -3.05
CA THR A 46 -4.59 6.67 -1.76
C THR A 46 -5.58 6.28 -0.66
N PHE A 47 -6.80 6.81 -0.73
CA PHE A 47 -7.84 6.54 0.27
C PHE A 47 -8.29 5.08 0.28
N SER A 48 -8.36 4.43 -0.88
CA SER A 48 -8.71 3.02 -0.96
C SER A 48 -7.73 2.10 -0.23
N CYS A 49 -6.45 2.46 -0.13
CA CYS A 49 -5.42 1.62 0.49
C CYS A 49 -4.92 2.12 1.86
N ALA A 50 -5.62 3.05 2.51
CA ALA A 50 -5.19 3.60 3.79
C ALA A 50 -5.12 2.56 4.91
N GLU A 51 -6.07 1.61 4.98
CA GLU A 51 -6.04 0.49 5.93
C GLU A 51 -4.89 -0.48 5.62
N ILE A 52 -4.58 -0.69 4.32
CA ILE A 52 -3.45 -1.54 3.91
C ILE A 52 -2.15 -0.92 4.41
N PHE A 53 -1.94 0.37 4.23
CA PHE A 53 -0.79 1.08 4.79
C PHE A 53 -0.72 0.97 6.31
N ALA A 54 -1.84 1.20 6.99
CA ALA A 54 -1.90 1.14 8.45
C ALA A 54 -1.55 -0.27 8.96
N ALA A 55 -2.14 -1.33 8.39
CA ALA A 55 -1.87 -2.70 8.77
C ALA A 55 -0.40 -3.08 8.55
N LEU A 56 0.16 -2.76 7.39
CA LEU A 56 1.55 -3.11 7.06
C LEU A 56 2.54 -2.37 7.95
N TYR A 57 2.50 -1.04 7.99
CA TYR A 57 3.53 -0.24 8.64
C TYR A 57 3.43 -0.18 10.15
N TYR A 58 2.23 -0.30 10.73
CA TYR A 58 2.07 -0.16 12.18
C TYR A 58 1.81 -1.48 12.90
N ASP A 59 1.85 -2.62 12.16
CA ASP A 59 1.62 -3.92 12.77
C ASP A 59 2.42 -5.06 12.13
N VAL A 60 2.31 -5.29 10.81
CA VAL A 60 2.75 -6.53 10.16
C VAL A 60 4.24 -6.51 9.82
N MET A 61 4.75 -5.40 9.28
CA MET A 61 6.13 -5.34 8.80
C MET A 61 7.14 -5.24 9.94
N ASN A 62 8.28 -5.93 9.77
CA ASN A 62 9.43 -5.73 10.64
C ASN A 62 10.13 -4.43 10.23
N LEU A 63 10.04 -3.42 11.07
CA LEU A 63 10.63 -2.11 10.87
C LEU A 63 11.42 -1.69 12.12
N ARG A 64 12.39 -0.79 11.92
CA ARG A 64 13.14 -0.17 13.02
C ARG A 64 13.01 1.34 12.90
N ALA A 65 12.45 1.98 13.91
CA ALA A 65 12.29 3.44 13.93
C ALA A 65 13.65 4.15 13.76
N GLY A 66 13.68 5.15 12.88
CA GLY A 66 14.88 5.92 12.56
C GLY A 66 15.96 5.18 11.74
N ASP A 67 15.71 3.92 11.35
CA ASP A 67 16.68 3.12 10.60
C ASP A 67 16.08 2.51 9.31
N PRO A 68 15.93 3.31 8.25
CA PRO A 68 15.39 2.84 6.97
C PRO A 68 16.29 1.82 6.27
N ASN A 69 17.57 1.74 6.67
CA ASN A 69 18.56 0.87 6.03
C ASN A 69 18.81 -0.43 6.81
N TRP A 70 18.04 -0.70 7.87
CA TRP A 70 18.18 -1.94 8.62
C TRP A 70 18.08 -3.17 7.68
N PRO A 71 19.11 -4.04 7.62
CA PRO A 71 19.16 -5.13 6.63
C PRO A 71 17.99 -6.11 6.71
N ASP A 72 17.52 -6.41 7.93
CA ASP A 72 16.44 -7.36 8.19
C ASP A 72 15.04 -6.72 8.11
N ARG A 73 14.96 -5.44 7.72
CA ARG A 73 13.69 -4.76 7.49
C ARG A 73 12.94 -5.43 6.37
N ASP A 74 11.62 -5.66 6.55
CA ASP A 74 10.75 -6.04 5.44
C ASP A 74 10.72 -4.95 4.37
N ARG A 75 10.50 -5.30 3.13
CA ARG A 75 10.45 -4.41 1.98
C ARG A 75 9.02 -4.15 1.56
N PHE A 76 8.75 -2.91 1.15
CA PHE A 76 7.45 -2.51 0.63
C PHE A 76 7.60 -1.80 -0.72
N LEU A 77 6.98 -2.34 -1.76
CA LEU A 77 6.98 -1.76 -3.10
C LEU A 77 5.57 -1.34 -3.49
N MET A 78 5.48 -0.12 -4.01
CA MET A 78 4.22 0.41 -4.53
C MET A 78 4.16 0.20 -6.04
N GLY A 79 3.30 -0.70 -6.53
CA GLY A 79 2.94 -0.80 -7.94
C GLY A 79 2.20 0.46 -8.39
N LYS A 80 1.18 0.83 -7.64
CA LYS A 80 0.43 2.08 -7.81
C LYS A 80 1.17 3.29 -7.20
N GLY A 81 2.32 3.64 -7.79
CA GLY A 81 3.22 4.68 -7.28
C GLY A 81 2.59 6.06 -7.08
N HIS A 82 1.50 6.35 -7.78
CA HIS A 82 0.72 7.56 -7.62
C HIS A 82 0.01 7.69 -6.25
N ALA A 83 -0.03 6.64 -5.42
CA ALA A 83 -0.50 6.72 -4.04
C ALA A 83 0.64 7.04 -3.04
N ALA A 84 1.82 7.48 -3.51
CA ALA A 84 2.97 7.82 -2.67
C ALA A 84 2.69 8.92 -1.64
N VAL A 85 1.76 9.82 -1.95
CA VAL A 85 1.32 10.88 -1.03
C VAL A 85 0.85 10.32 0.32
N GLY A 86 0.25 9.12 0.35
CA GLY A 86 -0.12 8.45 1.59
C GLY A 86 1.03 7.72 2.29
N LEU A 87 2.09 7.35 1.55
CA LEU A 87 3.25 6.67 2.10
C LEU A 87 4.20 7.65 2.83
N TYR A 88 4.42 8.83 2.30
CA TYR A 88 5.38 9.77 2.85
C TYR A 88 5.12 10.17 4.32
N PRO A 89 3.89 10.49 4.74
CA PRO A 89 3.61 10.76 6.15
C PRO A 89 3.95 9.59 7.07
N ILE A 90 3.75 8.36 6.60
CA ILE A 90 4.10 7.14 7.35
C ILE A 90 5.60 7.03 7.53
N LEU A 91 6.38 7.21 6.45
CA LEU A 91 7.85 7.13 6.53
C LEU A 91 8.43 8.23 7.44
N ALA A 92 7.84 9.44 7.41
CA ALA A 92 8.19 10.52 8.33
C ALA A 92 7.83 10.17 9.80
N ASP A 93 6.67 9.57 10.06
CA ASP A 93 6.26 9.12 11.40
C ASP A 93 7.18 8.01 11.95
N TRP A 94 7.74 7.17 11.06
CA TRP A 94 8.79 6.21 11.42
C TRP A 94 10.17 6.86 11.62
N GLY A 95 10.32 8.16 11.38
CA GLY A 95 11.58 8.89 11.53
C GLY A 95 12.61 8.55 10.45
N PHE A 96 12.16 8.12 9.28
CA PHE A 96 13.04 7.78 8.17
C PHE A 96 13.61 9.04 7.48
N PHE A 97 12.90 10.15 7.58
CA PHE A 97 13.36 11.48 7.15
C PHE A 97 12.71 12.59 7.99
N ASP A 98 13.21 13.82 7.85
CA ASP A 98 12.70 14.99 8.59
C ASP A 98 11.25 15.31 8.17
N PRO A 99 10.26 15.29 9.09
CA PRO A 99 8.86 15.58 8.78
C PRO A 99 8.62 16.94 8.11
N SER A 100 9.52 17.92 8.31
CA SER A 100 9.41 19.24 7.67
C SER A 100 9.44 19.19 6.15
N LEU A 101 9.98 18.12 5.54
CA LEU A 101 9.95 17.91 4.10
C LEU A 101 8.50 17.75 3.55
N LEU A 102 7.57 17.30 4.39
CA LEU A 102 6.16 17.19 4.01
C LEU A 102 5.53 18.56 3.70
N ASP A 103 5.98 19.63 4.37
CA ASP A 103 5.44 20.98 4.19
C ASP A 103 5.81 21.60 2.84
N GLU A 104 6.76 20.99 2.14
CA GLU A 104 7.21 21.38 0.81
C GLU A 104 6.96 20.28 -0.24
N TYR A 105 5.97 19.40 -0.02
CA TYR A 105 5.63 18.32 -0.93
C TYR A 105 5.49 18.80 -2.38
N THR A 106 6.15 18.11 -3.31
CA THR A 106 6.27 18.42 -4.76
C THR A 106 6.95 19.75 -5.11
N ARG A 107 7.46 20.51 -4.14
CA ARG A 107 8.22 21.73 -4.45
C ARG A 107 9.54 21.42 -5.14
N LEU A 108 9.96 22.29 -6.06
CA LEU A 108 11.23 22.10 -6.76
C LEU A 108 12.40 22.01 -5.76
N GLY A 109 13.16 20.92 -5.85
CA GLY A 109 14.28 20.62 -4.94
C GLY A 109 13.91 19.79 -3.71
N ASN A 110 12.62 19.56 -3.43
CA ASN A 110 12.18 18.64 -2.41
C ASN A 110 12.21 17.19 -2.95
N PRO A 111 12.69 16.19 -2.18
CA PRO A 111 12.76 14.81 -2.63
C PRO A 111 11.38 14.12 -2.75
N LEU A 112 10.34 14.67 -2.11
CA LEU A 112 9.00 14.09 -2.09
C LEU A 112 8.21 14.51 -3.33
N GLY A 113 8.35 13.73 -4.41
CA GLY A 113 7.60 13.91 -5.65
C GLY A 113 6.22 13.24 -5.62
N ASP A 114 5.42 13.47 -6.66
CA ASP A 114 4.11 12.80 -6.84
C ASP A 114 4.24 11.26 -6.95
N HIS A 115 5.38 10.79 -7.42
CA HIS A 115 5.77 9.37 -7.42
C HIS A 115 7.04 9.16 -6.58
N PRO A 116 7.21 8.00 -5.92
CA PRO A 116 8.31 7.80 -5.00
C PRO A 116 9.63 7.55 -5.74
N ASP A 117 10.71 8.14 -5.25
CA ASP A 117 12.08 7.94 -5.74
C ASP A 117 12.97 7.33 -4.63
N MET A 118 13.36 6.06 -4.81
CA MET A 118 14.20 5.33 -3.86
C MET A 118 15.61 5.92 -3.71
N THR A 119 16.05 6.73 -4.66
CA THR A 119 17.38 7.36 -4.60
C THR A 119 17.39 8.64 -3.78
N GLN A 120 16.21 9.20 -3.49
CA GLN A 120 16.01 10.46 -2.80
C GLN A 120 15.33 10.32 -1.44
N VAL A 121 14.41 9.34 -1.31
CA VAL A 121 13.54 9.22 -0.12
C VAL A 121 13.92 7.98 0.69
N PRO A 122 14.50 8.15 1.88
CA PRO A 122 14.80 7.03 2.76
C PRO A 122 13.54 6.23 3.13
N GLY A 123 13.62 4.90 3.04
CA GLY A 123 12.50 4.00 3.30
C GLY A 123 11.63 3.66 2.08
N VAL A 124 11.84 4.32 0.95
CA VAL A 124 11.27 3.91 -0.35
C VAL A 124 12.16 2.82 -0.94
N ASP A 125 11.58 1.64 -1.21
CA ASP A 125 12.32 0.47 -1.71
C ASP A 125 12.39 0.38 -3.23
N PHE A 126 11.53 1.13 -3.94
CA PHE A 126 11.47 1.13 -5.40
C PHE A 126 10.92 2.45 -5.94
N SER A 127 11.61 3.05 -6.91
CA SER A 127 11.11 4.20 -7.68
C SER A 127 10.04 3.73 -8.63
N SER A 128 8.78 3.98 -8.32
CA SER A 128 7.62 3.54 -9.10
C SER A 128 6.88 4.70 -9.77
N GLY A 129 5.93 4.36 -10.64
CA GLY A 129 5.17 5.30 -11.47
C GLY A 129 4.72 4.62 -12.77
N SER A 130 5.61 3.86 -13.39
CA SER A 130 5.24 2.95 -14.47
C SER A 130 4.62 1.70 -13.87
N LEU A 131 3.31 1.49 -14.12
CA LEU A 131 2.55 0.37 -13.58
C LEU A 131 3.09 -0.99 -14.07
N GLY A 132 2.86 -2.04 -13.30
CA GLY A 132 3.24 -3.42 -13.63
C GLY A 132 4.67 -3.82 -13.28
N HIS A 133 5.57 -2.89 -12.93
CA HIS A 133 6.99 -3.19 -12.70
C HIS A 133 7.31 -3.68 -11.29
N ALA A 134 6.56 -3.21 -10.29
CA ALA A 134 6.89 -3.44 -8.88
C ALA A 134 6.97 -4.92 -8.51
N LEU A 135 6.06 -5.76 -9.03
CA LEU A 135 6.07 -7.19 -8.74
C LEU A 135 7.33 -7.89 -9.29
N SER A 136 7.79 -7.51 -10.48
CA SER A 136 9.04 -8.05 -11.07
C SER A 136 10.26 -7.67 -10.24
N VAL A 137 10.32 -6.43 -9.75
CA VAL A 137 11.42 -5.97 -8.87
C VAL A 137 11.38 -6.73 -7.55
N ALA A 138 10.21 -6.92 -6.95
CA ALA A 138 10.04 -7.71 -5.73
C ALA A 138 10.47 -9.17 -5.88
N VAL A 139 10.19 -9.78 -7.03
CA VAL A 139 10.72 -11.11 -7.40
C VAL A 139 12.25 -11.10 -7.38
N GLY A 140 12.88 -10.09 -7.96
CA GLY A 140 14.33 -9.92 -7.94
C GLY A 140 14.90 -9.76 -6.52
N MET A 141 14.22 -8.98 -5.66
CA MET A 141 14.60 -8.81 -4.24
C MET A 141 14.52 -10.14 -3.47
N GLN A 142 13.50 -10.96 -3.70
CA GLN A 142 13.36 -12.26 -3.06
C GLN A 142 14.38 -13.30 -3.58
N HIS A 143 14.79 -13.22 -4.83
CA HIS A 143 15.93 -14.01 -5.32
C HIS A 143 17.23 -13.56 -4.65
N ALA A 144 17.47 -12.25 -4.54
CA ALA A 144 18.64 -11.73 -3.86
C ALA A 144 18.66 -12.12 -2.37
N ALA A 145 17.53 -12.04 -1.67
CA ALA A 145 17.40 -12.47 -0.28
C ALA A 145 17.81 -13.93 -0.10
N ARG A 146 17.37 -14.84 -0.97
CA ARG A 146 17.81 -16.25 -0.95
C ARG A 146 19.31 -16.43 -1.13
N VAL A 147 19.92 -15.70 -2.08
CA VAL A 147 21.37 -15.79 -2.33
C VAL A 147 22.16 -15.26 -1.14
N GLN A 148 21.62 -14.26 -0.44
CA GLN A 148 22.23 -13.62 0.71
C GLN A 148 21.86 -14.25 2.05
N GLU A 149 21.06 -15.34 2.03
CA GLU A 149 20.55 -16.03 3.23
C GLU A 149 19.78 -15.09 4.18
N GLN A 150 19.04 -14.13 3.63
CA GLN A 150 18.16 -13.21 4.36
C GLN A 150 16.72 -13.72 4.35
N ASP A 151 15.94 -13.44 5.39
CA ASP A 151 14.56 -13.96 5.58
C ASP A 151 13.51 -12.83 5.71
N PHE A 152 13.76 -11.66 5.15
CA PHE A 152 12.78 -10.59 5.13
C PHE A 152 11.63 -10.89 4.15
N HIS A 153 10.45 -10.36 4.46
CA HIS A 153 9.32 -10.39 3.54
C HIS A 153 9.35 -9.18 2.60
N THR A 154 8.82 -9.39 1.39
CA THR A 154 8.57 -8.30 0.43
C THR A 154 7.09 -8.20 0.16
N PHE A 155 6.50 -7.07 0.51
CA PHE A 155 5.10 -6.73 0.27
C PHE A 155 5.01 -5.83 -0.95
N VAL A 156 4.06 -6.11 -1.84
CA VAL A 156 3.84 -5.32 -3.06
C VAL A 156 2.39 -4.89 -3.14
N LEU A 157 2.13 -3.60 -3.10
CA LEU A 157 0.79 -3.06 -3.31
C LEU A 157 0.54 -2.83 -4.80
N LEU A 158 -0.40 -3.57 -5.36
CA LEU A 158 -0.83 -3.48 -6.76
C LEU A 158 -2.22 -2.85 -6.84
N GLY A 159 -2.46 -2.04 -7.85
CA GLY A 159 -3.82 -1.65 -8.24
C GLY A 159 -4.48 -2.74 -9.09
N ASP A 160 -5.80 -2.86 -9.03
CA ASP A 160 -6.53 -3.81 -9.89
C ASP A 160 -6.44 -3.45 -11.38
N GLY A 161 -6.50 -2.17 -11.75
CA GLY A 161 -6.22 -1.72 -13.11
C GLY A 161 -4.78 -1.98 -13.55
N GLU A 162 -3.81 -1.99 -12.63
CA GLU A 162 -2.42 -2.36 -12.90
C GLU A 162 -2.27 -3.82 -13.34
N LEU A 163 -3.19 -4.71 -12.94
CA LEU A 163 -3.16 -6.12 -13.35
C LEU A 163 -3.47 -6.34 -14.84
N GLN A 164 -3.82 -5.31 -15.56
CA GLN A 164 -3.92 -5.32 -17.03
C GLN A 164 -2.53 -5.36 -17.70
N GLU A 165 -1.46 -5.01 -16.97
CA GLU A 165 -0.10 -5.09 -17.45
C GLU A 165 0.40 -6.55 -17.52
N GLY A 166 0.88 -6.98 -18.70
CA GLY A 166 1.35 -8.35 -18.93
C GLY A 166 2.51 -8.75 -18.02
N GLN A 167 3.39 -7.80 -17.67
CA GLN A 167 4.57 -8.03 -16.82
C GLN A 167 4.20 -8.51 -15.40
N VAL A 168 3.04 -8.13 -14.88
CA VAL A 168 2.55 -8.65 -13.58
C VAL A 168 2.41 -10.16 -13.64
N TRP A 169 1.85 -10.70 -14.72
CA TRP A 169 1.63 -12.13 -14.89
C TRP A 169 2.92 -12.90 -15.19
N GLU A 170 3.86 -12.28 -15.90
CA GLU A 170 5.21 -12.84 -16.07
C GLU A 170 5.94 -12.97 -14.73
N ALA A 171 5.85 -11.93 -13.87
CA ALA A 171 6.41 -11.97 -12.52
C ALA A 171 5.69 -13.01 -11.64
N ALA A 172 4.36 -13.12 -11.75
CA ALA A 172 3.58 -14.09 -11.01
C ALA A 172 3.99 -15.53 -11.35
N LEU A 173 4.20 -15.84 -12.64
CA LEU A 173 4.69 -17.14 -13.07
C LEU A 173 6.06 -17.46 -12.48
N ASN A 174 7.00 -16.51 -12.51
CA ASN A 174 8.33 -16.66 -11.95
C ASN A 174 8.30 -16.93 -10.45
N ALA A 175 7.58 -16.09 -9.70
CA ALA A 175 7.47 -16.19 -8.25
C ALA A 175 6.96 -17.57 -7.78
N ALA A 176 5.93 -18.08 -8.44
CA ALA A 176 5.35 -19.39 -8.13
C ALA A 176 6.31 -20.52 -8.48
N HIS A 177 6.97 -20.47 -9.67
CA HIS A 177 7.93 -21.48 -10.08
C HIS A 177 9.08 -21.63 -9.08
N TYR A 178 9.62 -20.52 -8.61
CA TYR A 178 10.71 -20.51 -7.65
C TYR A 178 10.27 -20.59 -6.18
N LYS A 179 8.98 -20.70 -5.92
CA LYS A 179 8.41 -20.79 -4.56
C LYS A 179 8.93 -19.66 -3.67
N LEU A 180 8.72 -18.41 -4.10
CA LEU A 180 9.13 -17.24 -3.34
C LEU A 180 8.14 -16.96 -2.20
N ARG A 181 8.15 -17.78 -1.17
CA ARG A 181 7.16 -17.79 -0.07
C ARG A 181 7.06 -16.48 0.70
N ASN A 182 8.16 -15.73 0.80
CA ASN A 182 8.21 -14.43 1.49
C ASN A 182 7.75 -13.27 0.60
N LEU A 183 7.25 -13.54 -0.62
CA LEU A 183 6.64 -12.55 -1.50
C LEU A 183 5.13 -12.52 -1.29
N VAL A 184 4.64 -11.36 -0.89
CA VAL A 184 3.20 -11.10 -0.67
C VAL A 184 2.76 -9.96 -1.58
N ALA A 185 1.90 -10.25 -2.55
CA ALA A 185 1.21 -9.25 -3.33
C ALA A 185 -0.11 -8.88 -2.64
N ILE A 186 -0.45 -7.60 -2.61
CA ILE A 186 -1.73 -7.09 -2.09
C ILE A 186 -2.38 -6.34 -3.22
N VAL A 187 -3.54 -6.78 -3.66
CA VAL A 187 -4.31 -6.10 -4.70
C VAL A 187 -5.35 -5.20 -4.04
N ASP A 188 -5.18 -3.89 -4.23
CA ASP A 188 -6.21 -2.90 -3.94
C ASP A 188 -7.31 -3.04 -5.00
N ARG A 189 -8.31 -3.92 -4.72
CA ARG A 189 -9.41 -4.24 -5.63
C ARG A 189 -10.52 -3.20 -5.46
N ASN A 190 -10.26 -1.97 -5.88
CA ASN A 190 -11.20 -0.85 -5.79
C ASN A 190 -12.12 -0.70 -7.01
N GLN A 191 -11.96 -1.55 -8.04
CA GLN A 191 -12.76 -1.68 -9.25
C GLN A 191 -12.65 -0.52 -10.26
N TYR A 192 -11.76 0.45 -10.04
CA TYR A 192 -11.65 1.62 -10.90
C TYR A 192 -10.21 1.91 -11.31
N SER A 193 -10.01 2.09 -12.61
CA SER A 193 -8.79 2.66 -13.20
C SER A 193 -8.88 4.20 -13.30
N LEU A 194 -7.99 4.81 -14.07
CA LEU A 194 -8.07 6.22 -14.45
C LEU A 194 -9.25 6.48 -15.42
N ASP A 195 -9.49 5.55 -16.35
CA ASP A 195 -10.40 5.73 -17.48
C ASP A 195 -11.84 5.26 -17.20
N GLY A 196 -12.07 4.58 -16.07
CA GLY A 196 -13.38 4.05 -15.73
C GLY A 196 -13.33 2.79 -14.86
N LYS A 197 -14.44 2.06 -14.83
CA LYS A 197 -14.47 0.75 -14.16
C LYS A 197 -13.52 -0.21 -14.86
N VAL A 198 -12.76 -0.97 -14.08
CA VAL A 198 -11.79 -1.95 -14.60
C VAL A 198 -12.47 -2.93 -15.58
N ASP A 199 -13.66 -3.41 -15.24
CA ASP A 199 -14.37 -4.39 -16.08
C ASP A 199 -14.90 -3.80 -17.40
N ASP A 200 -15.15 -2.48 -17.45
CA ASP A 200 -15.58 -1.78 -18.66
C ASP A 200 -14.39 -1.42 -19.57
N VAL A 201 -13.20 -1.20 -18.99
CA VAL A 201 -11.98 -0.86 -19.74
C VAL A 201 -11.29 -2.13 -20.26
N LEU A 202 -10.90 -3.02 -19.36
CA LEU A 202 -10.34 -4.34 -19.67
C LEU A 202 -10.53 -5.26 -18.47
N GLY A 203 -11.53 -6.15 -18.52
CA GLY A 203 -11.92 -7.03 -17.43
C GLY A 203 -10.80 -7.98 -16.98
N ILE A 204 -10.61 -8.09 -15.69
CA ILE A 204 -9.59 -8.95 -15.07
C ILE A 204 -10.17 -10.19 -14.38
N GLU A 205 -11.49 -10.32 -14.33
CA GLU A 205 -12.15 -11.49 -13.71
C GLU A 205 -12.06 -12.76 -14.60
N PRO A 206 -12.09 -13.96 -14.01
CA PRO A 206 -12.11 -14.26 -12.57
C PRO A 206 -10.70 -14.10 -11.96
N LEU A 207 -10.52 -13.07 -11.13
CA LEU A 207 -9.20 -12.66 -10.65
C LEU A 207 -8.53 -13.71 -9.76
N THR A 208 -9.24 -14.21 -8.77
CA THR A 208 -8.73 -15.21 -7.83
C THR A 208 -8.33 -16.51 -8.53
N ASP A 209 -9.11 -16.96 -9.53
CA ASP A 209 -8.79 -18.17 -10.27
C ASP A 209 -7.57 -18.00 -11.18
N LYS A 210 -7.37 -16.81 -11.73
CA LYS A 210 -6.15 -16.48 -12.49
C LYS A 210 -4.91 -16.61 -11.61
N TRP A 211 -4.88 -15.99 -10.42
CA TRP A 211 -3.77 -16.09 -9.49
C TRP A 211 -3.53 -17.54 -9.03
N ARG A 212 -4.60 -18.30 -8.74
CA ARG A 212 -4.49 -19.73 -8.41
C ARG A 212 -3.90 -20.54 -9.56
N ALA A 213 -4.31 -20.27 -10.79
CA ALA A 213 -3.78 -20.93 -11.99
C ALA A 213 -2.28 -20.64 -12.20
N PHE A 214 -1.79 -19.47 -11.79
CA PHE A 214 -0.37 -19.14 -11.74
C PHE A 214 0.38 -19.80 -10.56
N GLY A 215 -0.30 -20.55 -9.68
CA GLY A 215 0.32 -21.28 -8.58
C GLY A 215 0.47 -20.50 -7.28
N TRP A 216 -0.23 -19.37 -7.12
CA TRP A 216 -0.22 -18.57 -5.91
C TRP A 216 -1.23 -19.09 -4.88
N ASN A 217 -0.91 -18.90 -3.59
CA ASN A 217 -1.91 -18.91 -2.54
C ASN A 217 -2.74 -17.63 -2.62
N CYS A 218 -4.08 -17.73 -2.51
CA CYS A 218 -4.97 -16.59 -2.70
C CYS A 218 -5.89 -16.44 -1.49
N VAL A 219 -5.92 -15.25 -0.92
CA VAL A 219 -6.80 -14.87 0.19
C VAL A 219 -7.59 -13.64 -0.23
N GLU A 220 -8.89 -13.62 0.04
CA GLU A 220 -9.74 -12.45 -0.17
C GLU A 220 -10.16 -11.88 1.17
N VAL A 221 -10.21 -10.55 1.28
CA VAL A 221 -10.58 -9.86 2.53
C VAL A 221 -11.25 -8.53 2.22
N ASP A 222 -12.14 -8.07 3.11
CA ASP A 222 -12.59 -6.69 3.12
C ASP A 222 -11.40 -5.78 3.47
N GLY A 223 -10.98 -4.94 2.51
CA GLY A 223 -9.82 -4.06 2.66
C GLY A 223 -10.05 -2.90 3.62
N HIS A 224 -11.30 -2.63 4.02
CA HIS A 224 -11.66 -1.60 4.99
C HIS A 224 -11.95 -2.15 6.39
N ASP A 225 -12.09 -3.47 6.56
CA ASP A 225 -12.04 -4.08 7.88
C ASP A 225 -10.57 -4.21 8.33
N VAL A 226 -10.09 -3.21 9.04
CA VAL A 226 -8.69 -3.14 9.49
C VAL A 226 -8.29 -4.34 10.36
N LYS A 227 -9.25 -4.91 11.10
CA LYS A 227 -9.01 -6.10 11.92
C LYS A 227 -8.80 -7.32 11.03
N ALA A 228 -9.77 -7.63 10.17
CA ALA A 228 -9.71 -8.79 9.28
C ALA A 228 -8.49 -8.73 8.36
N LEU A 229 -8.21 -7.55 7.79
CA LEU A 229 -7.05 -7.31 6.93
C LEU A 229 -5.72 -7.58 7.67
N THR A 230 -5.57 -7.03 8.88
CA THR A 230 -4.34 -7.21 9.66
C THR A 230 -4.16 -8.67 10.09
N GLU A 231 -5.22 -9.34 10.53
CA GLU A 231 -5.18 -10.77 10.89
C GLU A 231 -4.78 -11.64 9.69
N VAL A 232 -5.32 -11.35 8.49
CA VAL A 232 -4.92 -12.06 7.25
C VAL A 232 -3.44 -11.82 6.94
N LEU A 233 -2.97 -10.58 6.97
CA LEU A 233 -1.57 -10.26 6.65
C LEU A 233 -0.59 -10.88 7.66
N ARG A 234 -0.92 -10.89 8.96
CA ARG A 234 -0.16 -11.60 9.99
C ARG A 234 -0.10 -13.09 9.72
N ALA A 235 -1.25 -13.70 9.42
CA ALA A 235 -1.33 -15.15 9.15
C ALA A 235 -0.53 -15.52 7.89
N VAL A 236 -0.58 -14.71 6.84
CA VAL A 236 0.22 -14.91 5.62
C VAL A 236 1.72 -14.85 5.94
N LYS A 237 2.15 -13.85 6.70
CA LYS A 237 3.55 -13.65 7.04
C LYS A 237 4.10 -14.76 7.96
N SER A 238 3.32 -15.23 8.90
CA SER A 238 3.76 -16.18 9.91
C SER A 238 3.56 -17.66 9.54
N ASN A 239 3.02 -17.97 8.34
CA ASN A 239 2.71 -19.34 7.95
C ASN A 239 3.96 -20.09 7.40
N PRO A 240 4.62 -20.95 8.20
CA PRO A 240 5.81 -21.69 7.77
C PRO A 240 5.48 -22.83 6.80
N ASP A 241 4.23 -23.27 6.77
CA ASP A 241 3.80 -24.42 5.96
C ASP A 241 3.48 -24.01 4.51
N GLU A 242 3.18 -22.73 4.25
CA GLU A 242 2.95 -22.26 2.91
C GLU A 242 4.28 -21.99 2.18
N GLN A 243 4.48 -22.69 1.09
CA GLN A 243 5.70 -22.60 0.28
C GLN A 243 5.52 -21.76 -0.99
N ARG A 244 4.32 -21.30 -1.25
CA ARG A 244 3.98 -20.48 -2.43
C ARG A 244 4.00 -19.01 -2.08
N PRO A 245 4.23 -18.11 -3.05
CA PRO A 245 3.92 -16.71 -2.88
C PRO A 245 2.42 -16.54 -2.62
N THR A 246 2.04 -15.50 -1.88
CA THR A 246 0.63 -15.25 -1.54
C THR A 246 0.16 -13.93 -2.15
N VAL A 247 -1.04 -13.95 -2.72
CA VAL A 247 -1.79 -12.74 -3.06
C VAL A 247 -2.96 -12.55 -2.10
N VAL A 248 -3.07 -11.36 -1.54
CA VAL A 248 -4.20 -10.89 -0.75
C VAL A 248 -5.01 -9.93 -1.62
N ILE A 249 -6.22 -10.32 -2.00
CA ILE A 249 -7.14 -9.48 -2.75
C ILE A 249 -7.98 -8.71 -1.71
N ALA A 250 -7.65 -7.45 -1.51
CA ALA A 250 -8.34 -6.56 -0.60
C ALA A 250 -9.46 -5.84 -1.36
N HIS A 251 -10.71 -6.18 -1.07
CA HIS A 251 -11.87 -5.50 -1.62
C HIS A 251 -12.02 -4.14 -0.97
N THR A 252 -11.87 -3.08 -1.75
CA THR A 252 -11.85 -1.70 -1.29
C THR A 252 -12.80 -0.83 -2.10
N VAL A 253 -12.97 0.41 -1.63
CA VAL A 253 -13.76 1.45 -2.32
C VAL A 253 -12.81 2.58 -2.70
N LYS A 254 -12.74 2.90 -3.99
CA LYS A 254 -11.97 4.05 -4.48
C LYS A 254 -12.53 5.34 -3.88
N GLY A 255 -11.67 6.15 -3.24
CA GLY A 255 -12.11 7.40 -2.60
C GLY A 255 -12.68 7.25 -1.19
N LYS A 256 -12.53 6.07 -0.55
CA LYS A 256 -13.12 5.73 0.76
C LYS A 256 -12.89 6.80 1.83
N GLY A 257 -13.99 7.23 2.44
CA GLY A 257 -13.99 8.15 3.58
C GLY A 257 -14.41 9.57 3.24
N ILE A 258 -14.65 9.90 1.96
CA ILE A 258 -15.24 11.15 1.51
C ILE A 258 -16.36 10.81 0.53
N ASP A 259 -17.61 11.01 0.94
CA ASP A 259 -18.81 10.53 0.24
C ASP A 259 -18.83 10.96 -1.25
N TYR A 260 -18.46 12.19 -1.57
CA TYR A 260 -18.44 12.69 -2.96
C TYR A 260 -17.24 12.24 -3.79
N MET A 261 -16.27 11.53 -3.20
CA MET A 261 -15.13 10.94 -3.92
C MET A 261 -15.30 9.42 -4.13
N GLU A 262 -16.17 8.77 -3.32
CA GLU A 262 -16.35 7.33 -3.39
C GLU A 262 -16.86 6.90 -4.77
N THR A 263 -16.12 6.02 -5.44
CA THR A 263 -16.41 5.47 -6.78
C THR A 263 -16.44 6.48 -7.94
N GLU A 264 -16.03 7.71 -7.70
CA GLU A 264 -16.03 8.77 -8.71
C GLU A 264 -14.67 8.85 -9.44
N VAL A 265 -14.68 8.57 -10.74
CA VAL A 265 -13.46 8.54 -11.59
C VAL A 265 -12.77 9.90 -11.62
N GLY A 266 -13.55 10.99 -11.62
CA GLY A 266 -13.03 12.37 -11.67
C GLY A 266 -12.07 12.73 -10.53
N TRP A 267 -12.14 12.01 -9.40
CA TRP A 267 -11.24 12.22 -8.26
C TRP A 267 -9.97 11.36 -8.29
N HIS A 268 -9.68 10.71 -9.42
CA HIS A 268 -8.42 10.01 -9.57
C HIS A 268 -7.22 10.96 -9.43
N LEU A 269 -7.28 12.12 -10.07
CA LEU A 269 -6.26 13.18 -10.02
C LEU A 269 -6.92 14.56 -9.88
N GLY A 270 -6.43 15.39 -8.97
CA GLY A 270 -6.96 16.74 -8.80
C GLY A 270 -6.50 17.40 -7.51
N TRP A 271 -7.18 18.46 -7.13
CA TRP A 271 -7.07 19.09 -5.81
C TRP A 271 -8.41 19.67 -5.40
N LEU A 272 -8.61 19.83 -4.11
CA LEU A 272 -9.80 20.46 -3.51
C LEU A 272 -9.62 21.98 -3.47
N ASP A 273 -10.69 22.72 -3.67
CA ASP A 273 -10.71 24.13 -3.27
C ASP A 273 -10.84 24.26 -1.74
N ALA A 274 -10.84 25.50 -1.23
CA ALA A 274 -10.83 25.70 0.23
C ALA A 274 -12.15 25.29 0.92
N GLU A 275 -13.28 25.28 0.22
CA GLU A 275 -14.58 24.83 0.75
C GLU A 275 -14.64 23.31 0.75
N ASP A 276 -14.31 22.68 -0.35
CA ASP A 276 -14.22 21.22 -0.49
C ASP A 276 -13.19 20.61 0.47
N GLU A 277 -12.04 21.28 0.68
CA GLU A 277 -11.02 20.85 1.64
C GLU A 277 -11.57 20.84 3.08
N LYS A 278 -12.31 21.86 3.48
CA LYS A 278 -12.95 21.94 4.78
C LYS A 278 -13.98 20.83 4.97
N ASP A 279 -14.79 20.56 3.93
CA ASP A 279 -15.80 19.50 3.96
C ASP A 279 -15.14 18.13 4.02
N ALA A 280 -14.04 17.90 3.28
CA ALA A 280 -13.24 16.69 3.36
C ALA A 280 -12.73 16.42 4.77
N TYR A 281 -12.17 17.42 5.45
CA TYR A 281 -11.73 17.26 6.84
C TYR A 281 -12.91 16.99 7.79
N ALA A 282 -14.08 17.58 7.56
CA ALA A 282 -15.26 17.35 8.39
C ALA A 282 -15.78 15.92 8.24
N GLU A 283 -15.83 15.38 7.00
CA GLU A 283 -16.22 14.00 6.75
C GLU A 283 -15.23 13.02 7.37
N LEU A 284 -13.93 13.24 7.16
CA LEU A 284 -12.88 12.41 7.74
C LEU A 284 -12.92 12.41 9.28
N ALA A 285 -13.20 13.55 9.93
CA ALA A 285 -13.32 13.64 11.38
C ALA A 285 -14.53 12.88 11.94
N GLY A 286 -15.56 12.65 11.12
CA GLY A 286 -16.74 11.86 11.48
C GLY A 286 -16.49 10.35 11.55
N GLY A 287 -15.34 9.89 11.11
CA GLY A 287 -14.98 8.48 10.97
C GLY A 287 -15.61 7.82 9.73
N LEU A 288 -15.09 6.63 9.35
CA LEU A 288 -15.65 5.86 8.23
C LEU A 288 -17.05 5.38 8.57
N LYS A 289 -17.97 5.55 7.62
CA LYS A 289 -19.33 5.02 7.69
C LYS A 289 -19.38 3.58 7.16
#